data_a36b0344810a6d481df87336eaa90aec
#
_entry.id   a36b0344810a6d481df87336eaa90aec
#
_cell.length_a   1.000
_cell.length_b   1.000
_cell.length_c   1.000
_cell.angle_alpha   90.00
_cell.angle_beta   90.00
_cell.angle_gamma   90.00
#
_symmetry.space_group_name_H-M   'P 1'
#
loop_
_entity.id
_entity.type
_entity.pdbx_description
1 polymer ?
#
loop_
_entity_poly.entity_id
_entity_poly.type
_entity_poly.pdbx_seq_one_letter_code
_entity_poly.pdbx_strand_id
1 'polypeptide(L)'
;MSLSPSTTARTTVIALVALWSSVACNSTGVNRTVSETVALGVGAIPGRPGYDGVLRGLQLAVERLNEGGGVRFQLRAPNRGAVSAVGVAQQLRDDPTVLGVIGHPESGNTLEALPVYADAEHSGANAVVAVSPTASSPRLSGISPWFFRLAPSDKDAARYVAQWVRDSLGARRAAIIYRNDAYGQEWSSTFSDAFSQRGAVVVQRDPYLTGITEWDAYAKLLAKLHPDVLLFPGDAADAIALLKALKATHVDIPFVGGDGTEAMGEAPEAQGARFVAFFRAERATSTEAQRFLSRYRARFHQEPDMFAALSYDAAIAIGRTVLSGARTRLAVRDALEQLGQGTAPLDGVAGPIAFERNHDVAGRTVVVTTIGATATAVAGSSK
;
A
#
# COMPACT_ATOMS: atom_id res chain seq x y z
N MET A 1 43.49 47.98 89.73
CA MET A 1 43.65 47.23 90.95
C MET A 1 42.98 45.88 90.80
N SER A 2 43.85 44.87 90.84
CA SER A 2 43.70 43.65 91.60
C SER A 2 42.81 42.56 90.99
N LEU A 3 43.45 41.65 90.30
CA LEU A 3 43.72 40.25 90.66
C LEU A 3 42.67 39.18 90.32
N SER A 4 43.16 38.28 89.50
CA SER A 4 42.59 36.90 89.20
C SER A 4 42.48 36.06 90.52
N PRO A 5 41.93 34.82 90.47
CA PRO A 5 42.51 33.73 89.68
C PRO A 5 41.53 32.66 89.11
N SER A 6 42.04 31.96 88.15
CA SER A 6 41.81 30.65 87.57
C SER A 6 41.10 29.59 88.42
N THR A 7 40.22 28.84 87.70
CA THR A 7 39.98 27.42 88.04
C THR A 7 39.74 26.63 86.77
N THR A 8 40.66 25.73 86.54
CA THR A 8 40.58 24.72 85.43
C THR A 8 39.57 23.62 85.76
N ALA A 9 38.62 23.43 84.97
CA ALA A 9 37.75 22.21 84.99
C ALA A 9 38.01 21.33 83.73
N ARG A 10 38.60 20.18 83.97
CA ARG A 10 38.81 19.15 82.99
C ARG A 10 37.44 18.51 82.67
N THR A 11 36.94 18.66 81.44
CA THR A 11 35.77 17.97 80.98
C THR A 11 36.20 16.83 80.07
N THR A 12 35.93 15.63 80.49
CA THR A 12 36.16 14.38 79.77
C THR A 12 35.14 14.30 78.62
N VAL A 13 35.65 14.31 77.39
CA VAL A 13 34.80 14.09 76.19
C VAL A 13 34.71 12.61 75.94
N ILE A 14 33.49 12.04 76.14
CA ILE A 14 33.13 10.69 75.69
C ILE A 14 32.76 10.76 74.23
N ALA A 15 33.60 10.18 73.37
CA ALA A 15 33.31 10.06 71.95
C ALA A 15 32.34 8.94 71.75
N LEU A 16 31.07 9.28 71.42
CA LEU A 16 30.10 8.35 70.87
C LEU A 16 30.36 8.13 69.35
N VAL A 17 30.92 6.97 69.02
CA VAL A 17 31.03 6.54 67.63
C VAL A 17 29.65 6.03 67.16
N ALA A 18 28.93 6.86 66.41
CA ALA A 18 27.70 6.44 65.70
C ALA A 18 28.08 5.68 64.45
N LEU A 19 27.92 4.36 64.41
CA LEU A 19 27.99 3.57 63.24
C LEU A 19 26.74 3.91 62.36
N TRP A 20 26.96 4.68 61.30
CA TRP A 20 25.98 4.81 60.23
C TRP A 20 26.11 3.59 59.29
N SER A 21 25.19 2.64 59.44
CA SER A 21 24.96 1.59 58.45
C SER A 21 24.36 2.24 57.20
N SER A 22 25.16 2.48 56.17
CA SER A 22 24.68 2.86 54.85
C SER A 22 23.96 1.65 54.23
N VAL A 23 22.64 1.65 54.35
CA VAL A 23 21.77 0.80 53.51
C VAL A 23 21.85 1.39 52.10
N ALA A 24 22.71 0.81 51.25
CA ALA A 24 22.70 1.07 49.83
C ALA A 24 21.39 0.49 49.26
N CYS A 25 20.37 1.34 49.12
CA CYS A 25 19.24 1.05 48.26
C CYS A 25 19.78 0.94 46.84
N ASN A 26 20.04 -0.29 46.40
CA ASN A 26 20.18 -0.61 44.96
C ASN A 26 18.81 -0.42 44.34
N SER A 27 18.44 0.83 44.04
CA SER A 27 17.39 1.11 43.07
C SER A 27 17.94 0.73 41.70
N THR A 28 17.72 -0.51 41.28
CA THR A 28 17.71 -0.85 39.85
C THR A 28 16.59 -0.03 39.24
N GLY A 29 16.87 1.23 38.96
CA GLY A 29 16.07 2.10 38.13
C GLY A 29 16.03 1.43 36.77
N VAL A 30 14.93 0.73 36.49
CA VAL A 30 14.51 0.42 35.12
C VAL A 30 14.38 1.78 34.47
N ASN A 31 15.44 2.20 33.77
CA ASN A 31 15.38 3.34 32.87
C ASN A 31 14.27 2.96 31.83
N ARG A 32 13.03 3.33 32.12
CA ARG A 32 11.97 3.38 31.11
C ARG A 32 12.38 4.51 30.19
N THR A 33 13.20 4.19 29.20
CA THR A 33 13.33 5.03 28.03
C THR A 33 11.91 5.24 27.52
N VAL A 34 11.42 6.49 27.62
CA VAL A 34 10.14 6.86 27.03
C VAL A 34 10.31 6.62 25.55
N SER A 35 9.72 5.54 25.05
CA SER A 35 9.73 5.19 23.64
C SER A 35 8.96 6.29 22.92
N GLU A 36 9.64 6.99 21.99
CA GLU A 36 8.99 7.96 21.11
C GLU A 36 7.87 7.26 20.33
N THR A 37 6.66 7.79 20.39
CA THR A 37 5.51 7.22 19.66
C THR A 37 5.29 7.98 18.36
N VAL A 38 5.25 7.27 17.25
CA VAL A 38 5.02 7.78 15.90
C VAL A 38 3.75 7.18 15.33
N ALA A 39 2.89 7.99 14.75
CA ALA A 39 1.70 7.53 14.06
C ALA A 39 1.94 7.40 12.54
N LEU A 40 1.46 6.29 11.99
CA LEU A 40 1.31 6.03 10.57
C LEU A 40 -0.17 6.21 10.19
N GLY A 41 -0.46 7.14 9.28
CA GLY A 41 -1.82 7.45 8.86
C GLY A 41 -2.41 6.37 7.94
N VAL A 42 -3.65 6.00 8.17
CA VAL A 42 -4.41 5.09 7.30
C VAL A 42 -5.20 5.92 6.29
N GLY A 43 -4.63 6.13 5.10
CA GLY A 43 -5.21 6.90 4.01
C GLY A 43 -6.19 6.06 3.18
N ALA A 44 -7.19 5.47 3.82
CA ALA A 44 -8.20 4.66 3.15
C ALA A 44 -9.59 4.97 3.72
N ILE A 45 -10.61 4.91 2.86
CA ILE A 45 -12.01 5.17 3.24
C ILE A 45 -12.64 3.88 3.74
N PRO A 46 -13.18 3.84 4.99
CA PRO A 46 -13.82 2.66 5.53
C PRO A 46 -14.96 2.13 4.64
N GLY A 47 -15.03 0.80 4.47
CA GLY A 47 -16.07 0.13 3.70
C GLY A 47 -15.88 0.15 2.17
N ARG A 48 -14.80 0.73 1.66
CA ARG A 48 -14.45 0.62 0.25
C ARG A 48 -13.74 -0.71 -0.05
N PRO A 49 -13.80 -1.20 -1.30
CA PRO A 49 -13.06 -2.38 -1.72
C PRO A 49 -11.58 -2.30 -1.32
N GLY A 50 -11.02 -3.40 -0.84
CA GLY A 50 -9.63 -3.47 -0.40
C GLY A 50 -9.31 -2.90 1.00
N TYR A 51 -10.26 -2.18 1.64
CA TYR A 51 -10.02 -1.57 2.96
C TYR A 51 -9.55 -2.56 4.03
N ASP A 52 -10.18 -3.73 4.10
CA ASP A 52 -9.80 -4.76 5.07
C ASP A 52 -8.41 -5.33 4.81
N GLY A 53 -8.05 -5.53 3.53
CA GLY A 53 -6.70 -5.92 3.13
C GLY A 53 -5.67 -4.88 3.58
N VAL A 54 -5.93 -3.60 3.30
CA VAL A 54 -5.08 -2.49 3.77
C VAL A 54 -4.87 -2.56 5.28
N LEU A 55 -5.93 -2.65 6.08
CA LEU A 55 -5.82 -2.70 7.55
C LEU A 55 -5.03 -3.90 8.03
N ARG A 56 -5.26 -5.08 7.48
CA ARG A 56 -4.53 -6.31 7.86
C ARG A 56 -3.04 -6.18 7.57
N GLY A 57 -2.68 -5.65 6.38
CA GLY A 57 -1.29 -5.37 6.03
C GLY A 57 -0.63 -4.39 6.99
N LEU A 58 -1.29 -3.28 7.29
CA LEU A 58 -0.80 -2.26 8.22
C LEU A 58 -0.63 -2.77 9.65
N GLN A 59 -1.55 -3.61 10.15
CA GLN A 59 -1.44 -4.21 11.47
C GLN A 59 -0.15 -5.03 11.59
N LEU A 60 0.12 -5.90 10.62
CA LEU A 60 1.35 -6.71 10.62
C LEU A 60 2.61 -5.86 10.44
N ALA A 61 2.55 -4.79 9.65
CA ALA A 61 3.67 -3.88 9.48
C ALA A 61 4.03 -3.15 10.79
N VAL A 62 3.03 -2.65 11.52
CA VAL A 62 3.26 -2.01 12.83
C VAL A 62 3.82 -2.99 13.84
N GLU A 63 3.33 -4.21 13.90
CA GLU A 63 3.92 -5.27 14.73
C GLU A 63 5.39 -5.51 14.38
N ARG A 64 5.70 -5.61 13.09
CA ARG A 64 7.04 -5.80 12.57
C ARG A 64 8.00 -4.66 12.93
N LEU A 65 7.54 -3.42 12.79
CA LEU A 65 8.32 -2.22 13.11
C LEU A 65 8.59 -2.11 14.62
N ASN A 66 7.66 -2.57 15.45
CA ASN A 66 7.77 -2.54 16.91
C ASN A 66 8.67 -3.65 17.49
N GLU A 67 9.10 -4.64 16.70
CA GLU A 67 10.02 -5.70 17.18
C GLU A 67 11.40 -5.17 17.59
N GLY A 68 11.88 -4.08 16.97
CA GLY A 68 13.23 -3.53 17.18
C GLY A 68 13.40 -2.65 18.43
N GLY A 69 12.32 -2.20 19.05
CA GLY A 69 12.35 -1.23 20.16
C GLY A 69 12.77 0.17 19.73
N GLY A 70 12.91 1.09 20.69
CA GLY A 70 13.34 2.49 20.49
C GLY A 70 12.20 3.43 20.08
N VAL A 71 11.56 3.23 18.95
CA VAL A 71 10.37 3.96 18.49
C VAL A 71 9.18 3.04 18.54
N ARG A 72 8.05 3.53 19.02
CA ARG A 72 6.79 2.83 19.02
C ARG A 72 5.89 3.35 17.88
N PHE A 73 5.55 2.49 16.96
CA PHE A 73 4.60 2.79 15.87
C PHE A 73 3.18 2.46 16.26
N GLN A 74 2.25 3.29 15.82
CA GLN A 74 0.81 3.06 15.92
C GLN A 74 0.09 3.51 14.65
N LEU A 75 -1.09 2.94 14.40
CA LEU A 75 -1.94 3.38 13.29
C LEU A 75 -2.81 4.55 13.74
N ARG A 76 -2.94 5.54 12.86
CA ARG A 76 -3.93 6.61 12.97
C ARG A 76 -4.97 6.43 11.86
N ALA A 77 -6.07 5.78 12.20
CA ALA A 77 -7.21 5.66 11.29
C ALA A 77 -8.04 6.96 11.28
N PRO A 78 -8.66 7.31 10.14
CA PRO A 78 -9.59 8.43 10.09
C PRO A 78 -10.82 8.16 10.97
N ASN A 79 -11.47 9.22 11.43
CA ASN A 79 -12.72 9.09 12.17
C ASN A 79 -13.82 8.50 11.26
N ARG A 80 -14.79 7.81 11.85
CA ARG A 80 -15.89 7.14 11.12
C ARG A 80 -16.72 8.07 10.22
N GLY A 81 -16.66 9.39 10.44
CA GLY A 81 -17.33 10.40 9.60
C GLY A 81 -16.53 10.83 8.37
N ALA A 82 -15.30 10.38 8.19
CA ALA A 82 -14.52 10.69 7.00
C ALA A 82 -14.96 9.78 5.84
N VAL A 83 -15.88 10.26 5.01
CA VAL A 83 -16.49 9.53 3.88
C VAL A 83 -15.89 9.90 2.53
N SER A 84 -14.92 10.82 2.49
CA SER A 84 -14.23 11.26 1.28
C SER A 84 -12.71 11.24 1.44
N ALA A 85 -11.99 11.12 0.33
CA ALA A 85 -10.53 11.14 0.31
C ALA A 85 -9.97 12.45 0.88
N VAL A 86 -10.57 13.57 0.54
CA VAL A 86 -10.21 14.91 1.05
C VAL A 86 -10.38 14.98 2.57
N GLY A 87 -11.52 14.50 3.09
CA GLY A 87 -11.79 14.51 4.53
C GLY A 87 -10.82 13.61 5.32
N VAL A 88 -10.46 12.44 4.77
CA VAL A 88 -9.42 11.57 5.34
C VAL A 88 -8.07 12.28 5.34
N ALA A 89 -7.70 12.90 4.22
CA ALA A 89 -6.42 13.59 4.08
C ALA A 89 -6.29 14.78 5.04
N GLN A 90 -7.34 15.58 5.21
CA GLN A 90 -7.37 16.69 6.17
C GLN A 90 -7.12 16.21 7.61
N GLN A 91 -7.83 15.17 8.05
CA GLN A 91 -7.65 14.63 9.40
C GLN A 91 -6.22 14.12 9.65
N LEU A 92 -5.62 13.45 8.66
CA LEU A 92 -4.28 12.90 8.80
C LEU A 92 -3.19 13.97 8.70
N ARG A 93 -3.36 14.98 7.83
CA ARG A 93 -2.47 16.13 7.72
C ARG A 93 -2.47 16.96 9.01
N ASP A 94 -3.64 17.20 9.57
CA ASP A 94 -3.81 18.07 10.74
C ASP A 94 -3.39 17.39 12.06
N ASP A 95 -3.15 16.08 12.07
CA ASP A 95 -2.58 15.37 13.21
C ASP A 95 -1.03 15.42 13.15
N PRO A 96 -0.36 16.24 14.01
CA PRO A 96 1.09 16.41 13.96
C PRO A 96 1.87 15.13 14.35
N THR A 97 1.22 14.14 14.96
CA THR A 97 1.85 12.86 15.31
C THR A 97 2.03 11.94 14.11
N VAL A 98 1.29 12.19 12.99
CA VAL A 98 1.38 11.43 11.74
C VAL A 98 2.60 11.89 10.96
N LEU A 99 3.61 11.04 10.82
CA LEU A 99 4.82 11.32 10.06
C LEU A 99 4.75 10.89 8.59
N GLY A 100 3.82 10.01 8.25
CA GLY A 100 3.56 9.57 6.88
C GLY A 100 2.24 8.83 6.79
N VAL A 101 1.66 8.80 5.61
CA VAL A 101 0.35 8.22 5.31
C VAL A 101 0.51 7.06 4.34
N ILE A 102 -0.17 5.96 4.60
CA ILE A 102 -0.32 4.85 3.67
C ILE A 102 -1.69 5.00 3.00
N GLY A 103 -1.70 5.32 1.72
CA GLY A 103 -2.94 5.57 0.97
C GLY A 103 -2.80 6.69 -0.08
N HIS A 104 -3.85 6.92 -0.85
CA HIS A 104 -5.08 6.12 -0.94
C HIS A 104 -4.87 4.92 -1.87
N PRO A 105 -5.60 3.82 -1.70
CA PRO A 105 -5.49 2.66 -2.58
C PRO A 105 -5.97 2.93 -4.01
N GLU A 106 -6.99 3.78 -4.18
CA GLU A 106 -7.62 4.07 -5.46
C GLU A 106 -7.04 5.34 -6.09
N SER A 107 -6.83 5.32 -7.41
CA SER A 107 -6.24 6.45 -8.16
C SER A 107 -7.06 7.74 -8.07
N GLY A 108 -8.40 7.65 -8.17
CA GLY A 108 -9.29 8.81 -8.04
C GLY A 108 -9.17 9.48 -6.67
N ASN A 109 -9.29 8.68 -5.60
CA ASN A 109 -9.16 9.14 -4.23
C ASN A 109 -7.77 9.74 -3.94
N THR A 110 -6.72 9.16 -4.54
CA THR A 110 -5.36 9.67 -4.42
C THR A 110 -5.24 11.05 -5.07
N LEU A 111 -5.74 11.23 -6.30
CA LEU A 111 -5.72 12.51 -7.00
C LEU A 111 -6.45 13.62 -6.22
N GLU A 112 -7.58 13.30 -5.61
CA GLU A 112 -8.35 14.26 -4.79
C GLU A 112 -7.62 14.62 -3.48
N ALA A 113 -6.93 13.66 -2.85
CA ALA A 113 -6.26 13.84 -1.56
C ALA A 113 -4.90 14.55 -1.66
N LEU A 114 -4.20 14.42 -2.79
CA LEU A 114 -2.83 14.91 -2.94
C LEU A 114 -2.62 16.40 -2.66
N PRO A 115 -3.49 17.33 -3.12
CA PRO A 115 -3.34 18.75 -2.76
C PRO A 115 -3.37 19.00 -1.26
N VAL A 116 -4.16 18.20 -0.52
CA VAL A 116 -4.28 18.28 0.94
C VAL A 116 -3.01 17.74 1.60
N TYR A 117 -2.50 16.58 1.19
CA TYR A 117 -1.26 16.03 1.73
C TYR A 117 -0.05 16.92 1.45
N ALA A 118 0.01 17.53 0.28
CA ALA A 118 1.03 18.50 -0.07
C ALA A 118 0.85 19.86 0.63
N ASP A 119 -0.25 20.06 1.35
CA ASP A 119 -0.62 21.31 2.02
C ASP A 119 -0.52 22.53 1.10
N ALA A 120 -1.06 22.37 -0.12
CA ALA A 120 -0.93 23.37 -1.20
C ALA A 120 -1.48 24.74 -0.80
N GLU A 121 -2.51 24.79 0.04
CA GLU A 121 -3.11 26.01 0.55
C GLU A 121 -2.18 26.83 1.47
N HIS A 122 -1.23 26.15 2.18
CA HIS A 122 -0.31 26.77 3.12
C HIS A 122 1.16 26.62 2.68
N SER A 123 1.40 26.53 1.38
CA SER A 123 2.75 26.42 0.81
C SER A 123 3.58 25.26 1.38
N GLY A 124 2.92 24.18 1.79
CA GLY A 124 3.56 22.97 2.30
C GLY A 124 3.94 22.99 3.77
N ALA A 125 3.51 23.98 4.55
CA ALA A 125 3.91 24.13 5.97
C ALA A 125 3.59 22.89 6.82
N ASN A 126 2.48 22.19 6.55
CA ASN A 126 2.05 20.99 7.25
C ASN A 126 2.04 19.75 6.33
N ALA A 127 2.73 19.80 5.20
CA ALA A 127 2.74 18.70 4.25
C ALA A 127 3.15 17.38 4.91
N VAL A 128 2.51 16.30 4.51
CA VAL A 128 2.80 14.93 4.95
C VAL A 128 2.93 14.02 3.74
N VAL A 129 3.95 13.17 3.72
CA VAL A 129 4.16 12.23 2.62
C VAL A 129 3.08 11.15 2.60
N ALA A 130 2.54 10.86 1.42
CA ALA A 130 1.64 9.76 1.18
C ALA A 130 2.32 8.69 0.29
N VAL A 131 2.28 7.44 0.74
CA VAL A 131 2.74 6.28 -0.04
C VAL A 131 1.52 5.46 -0.39
N SER A 132 1.09 5.51 -1.65
CA SER A 132 -0.04 4.69 -2.11
C SER A 132 0.39 3.24 -2.31
N PRO A 133 -0.36 2.28 -1.77
CA PRO A 133 -0.10 0.87 -2.03
C PRO A 133 -0.45 0.47 -3.47
N THR A 134 -1.61 0.86 -3.98
CA THR A 134 -2.21 0.27 -5.19
C THR A 134 -2.69 1.27 -6.25
N ALA A 135 -2.62 2.60 -6.00
CA ALA A 135 -3.00 3.57 -7.02
C ALA A 135 -2.04 3.55 -8.21
N SER A 136 -2.55 3.19 -9.37
CA SER A 136 -1.76 2.81 -10.56
C SER A 136 -1.87 3.79 -11.73
N SER A 137 -2.80 4.77 -11.70
CA SER A 137 -2.96 5.73 -12.82
C SER A 137 -1.66 6.45 -13.18
N PRO A 138 -1.31 6.52 -14.47
CA PRO A 138 -0.12 7.24 -14.95
C PRO A 138 -0.10 8.73 -14.59
N ARG A 139 -1.26 9.34 -14.33
CA ARG A 139 -1.39 10.74 -13.90
C ARG A 139 -0.75 11.02 -12.55
N LEU A 140 -0.47 9.99 -11.77
CA LEU A 140 0.14 10.10 -10.44
C LEU A 140 1.67 10.18 -10.51
N SER A 141 2.29 9.78 -11.62
CA SER A 141 3.76 9.78 -11.77
C SER A 141 4.31 11.19 -11.71
N GLY A 142 5.13 11.49 -10.71
CA GLY A 142 5.79 12.78 -10.55
C GLY A 142 4.87 13.98 -10.26
N ILE A 143 3.60 13.73 -9.91
CA ILE A 143 2.61 14.82 -9.71
C ILE A 143 2.91 15.69 -8.47
N SER A 144 3.55 15.12 -7.47
CA SER A 144 3.85 15.80 -6.21
C SER A 144 5.12 15.23 -5.56
N PRO A 145 5.98 16.09 -4.98
CA PRO A 145 7.12 15.62 -4.19
C PRO A 145 6.71 14.93 -2.89
N TRP A 146 5.45 15.01 -2.50
CA TRP A 146 4.89 14.40 -1.29
C TRP A 146 4.15 13.10 -1.56
N PHE A 147 4.30 12.54 -2.76
CA PHE A 147 3.62 11.32 -3.16
C PHE A 147 4.58 10.28 -3.71
N PHE A 148 4.43 9.04 -3.25
CA PHE A 148 5.10 7.84 -3.72
C PHE A 148 4.08 6.74 -3.94
N ARG A 149 4.39 5.75 -4.79
CA ARG A 149 3.52 4.58 -4.96
C ARG A 149 4.30 3.29 -5.10
N LEU A 150 3.66 2.19 -4.67
CA LEU A 150 4.22 0.84 -4.75
C LEU A 150 3.59 -0.02 -5.86
N ALA A 151 2.45 0.38 -6.41
CA ALA A 151 1.91 -0.24 -7.61
C ALA A 151 2.69 0.19 -8.86
N PRO A 152 2.94 -0.72 -9.81
CA PRO A 152 3.36 -0.35 -11.14
C PRO A 152 2.37 0.63 -11.80
N SER A 153 2.85 1.43 -12.73
CA SER A 153 1.98 2.30 -13.51
C SER A 153 1.07 1.49 -14.44
N ASP A 154 -0.20 1.90 -14.57
CA ASP A 154 -1.11 1.34 -15.57
C ASP A 154 -0.57 1.48 -17.00
N LYS A 155 0.29 2.47 -17.24
CA LYS A 155 0.99 2.58 -18.51
C LYS A 155 1.84 1.35 -18.82
N ASP A 156 2.52 0.80 -17.81
CA ASP A 156 3.34 -0.40 -17.98
C ASP A 156 2.50 -1.67 -17.91
N ALA A 157 1.52 -1.71 -17.00
CA ALA A 157 0.59 -2.83 -16.86
C ALA A 157 -0.24 -3.03 -18.14
N ALA A 158 -0.87 -2.00 -18.67
CA ALA A 158 -1.69 -2.09 -19.87
C ALA A 158 -0.87 -2.43 -21.12
N ARG A 159 0.34 -1.91 -21.25
CA ARG A 159 1.27 -2.28 -22.33
C ARG A 159 1.67 -3.75 -22.25
N TYR A 160 2.01 -4.23 -21.06
CA TYR A 160 2.32 -5.63 -20.82
C TYR A 160 1.12 -6.53 -21.19
N VAL A 161 -0.08 -6.19 -20.73
CA VAL A 161 -1.30 -6.96 -21.05
C VAL A 161 -1.61 -6.93 -22.54
N ALA A 162 -1.44 -5.79 -23.23
CA ALA A 162 -1.64 -5.70 -24.68
C ALA A 162 -0.68 -6.63 -25.45
N GLN A 163 0.56 -6.73 -25.02
CA GLN A 163 1.50 -7.71 -25.56
C GLN A 163 1.08 -9.14 -25.20
N TRP A 164 0.78 -9.38 -23.94
CA TRP A 164 0.44 -10.70 -23.44
C TRP A 164 -0.80 -11.30 -24.15
N VAL A 165 -1.87 -10.53 -24.33
CA VAL A 165 -3.07 -11.01 -25.03
C VAL A 165 -2.82 -11.28 -26.52
N ARG A 166 -1.90 -10.53 -27.15
CA ARG A 166 -1.45 -10.80 -28.53
C ARG A 166 -0.66 -12.09 -28.61
N ASP A 167 0.33 -12.27 -27.75
CA ASP A 167 1.29 -13.36 -27.84
C ASP A 167 0.76 -14.66 -27.27
N SER A 168 0.00 -14.61 -26.15
CA SER A 168 -0.47 -15.79 -25.43
C SER A 168 -1.88 -16.24 -25.85
N LEU A 169 -2.77 -15.31 -26.21
CA LEU A 169 -4.14 -15.63 -26.65
C LEU A 169 -4.31 -15.53 -28.16
N GLY A 170 -3.34 -14.98 -28.90
CA GLY A 170 -3.48 -14.73 -30.33
C GLY A 170 -4.53 -13.65 -30.68
N ALA A 171 -5.01 -12.89 -29.67
CA ALA A 171 -6.11 -11.95 -29.83
C ALA A 171 -5.79 -10.82 -30.82
N ARG A 172 -6.69 -10.53 -31.73
CA ARG A 172 -6.60 -9.44 -32.72
C ARG A 172 -7.71 -8.41 -32.58
N ARG A 173 -8.79 -8.78 -31.90
CA ARG A 173 -10.00 -7.98 -31.69
C ARG A 173 -10.30 -7.94 -30.19
N ALA A 174 -10.20 -6.78 -29.57
CA ALA A 174 -10.51 -6.62 -28.16
C ALA A 174 -11.78 -5.78 -27.97
N ALA A 175 -12.62 -6.16 -27.01
CA ALA A 175 -13.57 -5.25 -26.38
C ALA A 175 -13.05 -4.81 -25.01
N ILE A 176 -13.37 -3.58 -24.62
CA ILE A 176 -13.01 -3.03 -23.33
C ILE A 176 -14.26 -2.48 -22.66
N ILE A 177 -14.58 -2.97 -21.47
CA ILE A 177 -15.60 -2.39 -20.59
C ILE A 177 -14.86 -1.91 -19.35
N TYR A 178 -14.90 -0.61 -19.06
CA TYR A 178 -14.05 -0.02 -18.03
C TYR A 178 -14.83 0.87 -17.08
N ARG A 179 -14.38 0.91 -15.80
CA ARG A 179 -14.95 1.82 -14.81
C ARG A 179 -14.69 3.27 -15.22
N ASN A 180 -15.74 4.10 -15.17
CA ASN A 180 -15.69 5.50 -15.61
C ASN A 180 -15.05 6.40 -14.54
N ASP A 181 -13.78 6.17 -14.25
CA ASP A 181 -12.94 6.97 -13.37
C ASP A 181 -11.50 7.09 -13.92
N ALA A 182 -10.63 7.77 -13.15
CA ALA A 182 -9.24 7.98 -13.56
C ALA A 182 -8.49 6.67 -13.83
N TYR A 183 -8.75 5.61 -13.04
CA TYR A 183 -8.14 4.30 -13.24
C TYR A 183 -8.59 3.66 -14.55
N GLY A 184 -9.89 3.43 -14.71
CA GLY A 184 -10.41 2.71 -15.87
C GLY A 184 -10.20 3.44 -17.20
N GLN A 185 -10.31 4.78 -17.19
CA GLN A 185 -10.08 5.61 -18.39
C GLN A 185 -8.63 5.51 -18.87
N GLU A 186 -7.66 5.70 -17.99
CA GLU A 186 -6.24 5.66 -18.34
C GLU A 186 -5.80 4.26 -18.76
N TRP A 187 -6.24 3.24 -18.01
CA TRP A 187 -5.95 1.86 -18.31
C TRP A 187 -6.45 1.46 -19.69
N SER A 188 -7.74 1.76 -19.99
CA SER A 188 -8.36 1.45 -21.27
C SER A 188 -7.73 2.19 -22.44
N SER A 189 -7.34 3.46 -22.26
CA SER A 189 -6.67 4.26 -23.28
C SER A 189 -5.28 3.70 -23.60
N THR A 190 -4.46 3.47 -22.57
CA THR A 190 -3.11 2.94 -22.74
C THR A 190 -3.10 1.55 -23.39
N PHE A 191 -4.03 0.68 -22.98
CA PHE A 191 -4.17 -0.63 -23.62
C PHE A 191 -4.56 -0.49 -25.10
N SER A 192 -5.54 0.36 -25.42
CA SER A 192 -6.00 0.56 -26.80
C SER A 192 -4.85 1.00 -27.71
N ASP A 193 -4.04 1.96 -27.26
CA ASP A 193 -2.89 2.45 -28.01
C ASP A 193 -1.83 1.35 -28.21
N ALA A 194 -1.47 0.66 -27.14
CA ALA A 194 -0.47 -0.41 -27.18
C ALA A 194 -0.93 -1.62 -28.04
N PHE A 195 -2.22 -1.95 -27.98
CA PHE A 195 -2.80 -3.05 -28.77
C PHE A 195 -2.85 -2.71 -30.25
N SER A 196 -3.26 -1.48 -30.58
CA SER A 196 -3.29 -0.98 -31.97
C SER A 196 -1.90 -0.91 -32.60
N GLN A 197 -0.87 -0.50 -31.83
CA GLN A 197 0.52 -0.49 -32.29
C GLN A 197 1.05 -1.89 -32.63
N ARG A 198 0.40 -2.94 -32.16
CA ARG A 198 0.69 -4.34 -32.47
C ARG A 198 -0.18 -4.93 -33.60
N GLY A 199 -0.82 -4.07 -34.41
CA GLY A 199 -1.64 -4.46 -35.55
C GLY A 199 -2.96 -5.17 -35.15
N ALA A 200 -3.49 -4.86 -33.98
CA ALA A 200 -4.76 -5.37 -33.47
C ALA A 200 -5.78 -4.22 -33.34
N VAL A 201 -7.06 -4.54 -33.13
CA VAL A 201 -8.15 -3.56 -33.14
C VAL A 201 -8.97 -3.65 -31.85
N VAL A 202 -9.25 -2.52 -31.25
CA VAL A 202 -10.29 -2.40 -30.21
C VAL A 202 -11.62 -2.16 -30.92
N VAL A 203 -12.49 -3.18 -30.90
CA VAL A 203 -13.78 -3.15 -31.59
C VAL A 203 -14.88 -2.46 -30.79
N GLN A 204 -14.70 -2.34 -29.49
CA GLN A 204 -15.60 -1.64 -28.57
C GLN A 204 -14.82 -1.13 -27.36
N ARG A 205 -15.19 0.05 -26.87
CA ARG A 205 -14.63 0.66 -25.67
C ARG A 205 -15.72 1.46 -24.96
N ASP A 206 -16.32 0.86 -23.92
CA ASP A 206 -17.46 1.42 -23.20
C ASP A 206 -17.14 1.66 -21.71
N PRO A 207 -17.47 2.86 -21.18
CA PRO A 207 -17.44 3.11 -19.75
C PRO A 207 -18.67 2.52 -19.07
N TYR A 208 -18.52 2.07 -17.83
CA TYR A 208 -19.62 1.75 -16.94
C TYR A 208 -19.52 2.59 -15.65
N LEU A 209 -20.64 2.75 -14.95
CA LEU A 209 -20.70 3.33 -13.62
C LEU A 209 -20.94 2.23 -12.59
N THR A 210 -20.19 2.22 -11.52
CA THR A 210 -20.34 1.25 -10.43
C THR A 210 -21.78 1.25 -9.90
N GLY A 211 -22.35 0.05 -9.73
CA GLY A 211 -23.73 -0.13 -9.30
C GLY A 211 -24.78 -0.06 -10.41
N ILE A 212 -24.39 0.09 -11.69
CA ILE A 212 -25.27 -0.12 -12.81
C ILE A 212 -25.51 -1.62 -13.00
N THR A 213 -26.75 -2.00 -13.18
CA THR A 213 -27.17 -3.41 -13.18
C THR A 213 -27.49 -3.98 -14.59
N GLU A 214 -27.30 -3.22 -15.67
CA GLU A 214 -27.68 -3.64 -17.01
C GLU A 214 -26.58 -4.44 -17.74
N TRP A 215 -25.95 -5.39 -17.07
CA TRP A 215 -24.90 -6.22 -17.62
C TRP A 215 -25.35 -7.10 -18.79
N ASP A 216 -26.64 -7.44 -18.86
CA ASP A 216 -27.23 -8.18 -19.98
C ASP A 216 -27.10 -7.43 -21.30
N ALA A 217 -27.19 -6.10 -21.30
CA ALA A 217 -27.02 -5.29 -22.50
C ALA A 217 -25.59 -5.40 -23.04
N TYR A 218 -24.58 -5.36 -22.13
CA TYR A 218 -23.19 -5.59 -22.49
C TYR A 218 -22.94 -7.01 -23.03
N ALA A 219 -23.51 -8.03 -22.40
CA ALA A 219 -23.36 -9.40 -22.86
C ALA A 219 -23.92 -9.58 -24.26
N LYS A 220 -25.14 -9.03 -24.57
CA LYS A 220 -25.74 -9.03 -25.90
C LYS A 220 -24.92 -8.26 -26.93
N LEU A 221 -24.30 -7.14 -26.55
CA LEU A 221 -23.42 -6.37 -27.42
C LEU A 221 -22.17 -7.20 -27.77
N LEU A 222 -21.52 -7.78 -26.76
CA LEU A 222 -20.34 -8.61 -26.95
C LEU A 222 -20.62 -9.85 -27.81
N ALA A 223 -21.79 -10.45 -27.66
CA ALA A 223 -22.26 -11.56 -28.54
C ALA A 223 -22.31 -11.18 -30.03
N LYS A 224 -22.65 -9.92 -30.35
CA LYS A 224 -22.70 -9.42 -31.73
C LYS A 224 -21.33 -9.06 -32.29
N LEU A 225 -20.45 -8.57 -31.43
CA LEU A 225 -19.13 -8.06 -31.81
C LEU A 225 -18.09 -9.17 -32.01
N HIS A 226 -18.26 -10.31 -31.36
CA HIS A 226 -17.33 -11.45 -31.38
C HIS A 226 -15.87 -11.01 -31.15
N PRO A 227 -15.52 -10.34 -30.03
CA PRO A 227 -14.13 -10.03 -29.72
C PRO A 227 -13.35 -11.28 -29.32
N ASP A 228 -12.05 -11.32 -29.61
CA ASP A 228 -11.17 -12.42 -29.19
C ASP A 228 -10.84 -12.36 -27.69
N VAL A 229 -10.98 -11.18 -27.08
CA VAL A 229 -10.72 -10.94 -25.66
C VAL A 229 -11.57 -9.78 -25.15
N LEU A 230 -12.02 -9.90 -23.89
CA LEU A 230 -12.67 -8.83 -23.14
C LEU A 230 -11.73 -8.34 -22.03
N LEU A 231 -11.38 -7.06 -22.09
CA LEU A 231 -10.64 -6.37 -21.05
C LEU A 231 -11.62 -5.68 -20.10
N PHE A 232 -11.38 -5.80 -18.78
CA PHE A 232 -12.25 -5.23 -17.76
C PHE A 232 -11.42 -4.52 -16.66
N PRO A 233 -10.89 -3.31 -16.91
CA PRO A 233 -10.31 -2.48 -15.85
C PRO A 233 -11.42 -1.87 -14.98
N GLY A 234 -11.78 -2.59 -13.92
CA GLY A 234 -12.89 -2.30 -13.02
C GLY A 234 -12.76 -3.02 -11.69
N ASP A 235 -13.88 -3.11 -10.95
CA ASP A 235 -13.94 -3.75 -9.64
C ASP A 235 -14.37 -5.22 -9.74
N ALA A 236 -14.01 -6.00 -8.73
CA ALA A 236 -14.33 -7.43 -8.66
C ALA A 236 -15.85 -7.70 -8.66
N ALA A 237 -16.63 -6.89 -7.93
CA ALA A 237 -18.10 -7.09 -7.87
C ALA A 237 -18.75 -6.90 -9.23
N ASP A 238 -18.36 -5.86 -9.96
CA ASP A 238 -18.86 -5.57 -11.32
C ASP A 238 -18.36 -6.60 -12.32
N ALA A 239 -17.11 -7.07 -12.19
CA ALA A 239 -16.57 -8.16 -13.00
C ALA A 239 -17.38 -9.46 -12.85
N ILE A 240 -17.72 -9.84 -11.62
CA ILE A 240 -18.55 -11.02 -11.32
C ILE A 240 -19.94 -10.86 -11.94
N ALA A 241 -20.55 -9.68 -11.84
CA ALA A 241 -21.87 -9.41 -12.41
C ALA A 241 -21.86 -9.54 -13.95
N LEU A 242 -20.84 -9.00 -14.62
CA LEU A 242 -20.67 -9.16 -16.07
C LEU A 242 -20.41 -10.62 -16.45
N LEU A 243 -19.56 -11.35 -15.73
CA LEU A 243 -19.29 -12.78 -15.99
C LEU A 243 -20.56 -13.63 -15.85
N LYS A 244 -21.43 -13.33 -14.87
CA LYS A 244 -22.76 -13.96 -14.74
C LYS A 244 -23.64 -13.70 -15.95
N ALA A 245 -23.70 -12.46 -16.45
CA ALA A 245 -24.49 -12.10 -17.63
C ALA A 245 -23.97 -12.79 -18.91
N LEU A 246 -22.63 -12.85 -19.08
CA LEU A 246 -22.00 -13.57 -20.19
C LEU A 246 -22.36 -15.06 -20.16
N LYS A 247 -22.28 -15.68 -18.99
CA LYS A 247 -22.65 -17.10 -18.81
C LYS A 247 -24.16 -17.36 -19.11
N ALA A 248 -25.02 -16.48 -18.61
CA ALA A 248 -26.48 -16.59 -18.84
C ALA A 248 -26.86 -16.43 -20.31
N THR A 249 -26.09 -15.67 -21.08
CA THR A 249 -26.29 -15.47 -22.53
C THR A 249 -25.46 -16.42 -23.39
N HIS A 250 -24.77 -17.39 -22.80
CA HIS A 250 -23.88 -18.35 -23.48
C HIS A 250 -22.78 -17.69 -24.33
N VAL A 251 -22.28 -16.55 -23.87
CA VAL A 251 -21.17 -15.82 -24.50
C VAL A 251 -19.86 -16.24 -23.84
N ASP A 252 -19.03 -16.95 -24.61
CA ASP A 252 -17.70 -17.39 -24.15
C ASP A 252 -16.62 -16.53 -24.79
N ILE A 253 -16.03 -15.64 -24.01
CA ILE A 253 -14.96 -14.72 -24.41
C ILE A 253 -13.86 -14.78 -23.35
N PRO A 254 -12.58 -14.97 -23.73
CA PRO A 254 -11.47 -14.84 -22.82
C PRO A 254 -11.53 -13.49 -22.06
N PHE A 255 -11.65 -13.56 -20.73
CA PHE A 255 -11.78 -12.39 -19.87
C PHE A 255 -10.42 -12.08 -19.22
N VAL A 256 -10.05 -10.79 -19.23
CA VAL A 256 -8.86 -10.28 -18.52
C VAL A 256 -9.25 -9.04 -17.74
N GLY A 257 -9.34 -9.17 -16.44
CA GLY A 257 -9.58 -8.05 -15.51
C GLY A 257 -8.34 -7.24 -15.25
N GLY A 258 -8.51 -5.98 -14.86
CA GLY A 258 -7.45 -5.19 -14.25
C GLY A 258 -7.11 -5.68 -12.84
N ASP A 259 -6.15 -5.04 -12.19
CA ASP A 259 -5.73 -5.35 -10.82
C ASP A 259 -6.86 -5.19 -9.78
N GLY A 260 -7.78 -4.23 -9.99
CA GLY A 260 -8.98 -4.04 -9.15
C GLY A 260 -9.95 -5.22 -9.13
N THR A 261 -9.77 -6.23 -9.99
CA THR A 261 -10.63 -7.42 -10.07
C THR A 261 -10.11 -8.63 -9.29
N GLU A 262 -8.99 -8.53 -8.56
CA GLU A 262 -8.36 -9.67 -7.87
C GLU A 262 -9.36 -10.47 -7.01
N ALA A 263 -10.21 -9.79 -6.24
CA ALA A 263 -11.17 -10.44 -5.34
C ALA A 263 -12.27 -11.25 -6.06
N MET A 264 -12.39 -11.17 -7.40
CA MET A 264 -13.31 -12.05 -8.17
C MET A 264 -12.85 -13.51 -8.14
N GLY A 265 -11.60 -13.79 -7.76
CA GLY A 265 -11.03 -15.14 -7.75
C GLY A 265 -11.76 -16.14 -6.86
N GLU A 266 -12.56 -15.69 -5.91
CA GLU A 266 -13.39 -16.52 -5.03
C GLU A 266 -14.74 -16.89 -5.67
N ALA A 267 -15.13 -16.24 -6.77
CA ALA A 267 -16.43 -16.46 -7.41
C ALA A 267 -16.40 -17.63 -8.40
N PRO A 268 -17.39 -18.55 -8.36
CA PRO A 268 -17.49 -19.65 -9.33
C PRO A 268 -17.59 -19.21 -10.78
N GLU A 269 -18.15 -18.03 -11.02
CA GLU A 269 -18.32 -17.44 -12.34
C GLU A 269 -16.99 -17.01 -12.97
N ALA A 270 -15.99 -16.73 -12.12
CA ALA A 270 -14.68 -16.26 -12.55
C ALA A 270 -13.70 -17.39 -12.91
N GLN A 271 -14.10 -18.67 -12.78
CA GLN A 271 -13.23 -19.79 -13.16
C GLN A 271 -12.77 -19.68 -14.60
N GLY A 272 -11.44 -19.74 -14.84
CA GLY A 272 -10.81 -19.55 -16.14
C GLY A 272 -10.63 -18.09 -16.57
N ALA A 273 -11.25 -17.13 -15.91
CA ALA A 273 -10.96 -15.72 -16.10
C ALA A 273 -9.53 -15.37 -15.64
N ARG A 274 -9.01 -14.28 -16.16
CA ARG A 274 -7.66 -13.80 -15.82
C ARG A 274 -7.73 -12.40 -15.25
N PHE A 275 -6.71 -12.04 -14.48
CA PHE A 275 -6.57 -10.68 -13.98
C PHE A 275 -5.10 -10.27 -13.86
N VAL A 276 -4.88 -8.97 -13.82
CA VAL A 276 -3.57 -8.38 -13.55
C VAL A 276 -3.29 -8.43 -12.05
N ALA A 277 -2.09 -8.85 -11.67
CA ALA A 277 -1.67 -8.89 -10.28
C ALA A 277 -0.31 -8.18 -10.11
N PHE A 278 -0.19 -7.39 -9.07
CA PHE A 278 1.07 -6.74 -8.63
C PHE A 278 1.74 -7.51 -7.50
N PHE A 279 1.04 -8.45 -6.90
CA PHE A 279 1.53 -9.36 -5.88
C PHE A 279 0.92 -10.75 -6.04
N ARG A 280 1.75 -11.77 -5.82
CA ARG A 280 1.32 -13.17 -5.74
C ARG A 280 2.12 -13.88 -4.68
N ALA A 281 1.43 -14.51 -3.72
CA ALA A 281 2.06 -15.21 -2.60
C ALA A 281 3.04 -16.31 -3.06
N GLU A 282 2.71 -16.99 -4.17
CA GLU A 282 3.53 -18.08 -4.73
C GLU A 282 4.87 -17.57 -5.31
N ARG A 283 4.97 -16.28 -5.61
CA ARG A 283 6.17 -15.62 -6.17
C ARG A 283 6.96 -14.84 -5.12
N ALA A 284 6.43 -14.70 -3.93
CA ALA A 284 7.01 -13.93 -2.83
C ALA A 284 8.04 -14.77 -2.09
N THR A 285 9.31 -14.74 -2.52
CA THR A 285 10.39 -15.64 -2.05
C THR A 285 11.36 -14.98 -1.06
N SER A 286 11.32 -13.66 -0.88
CA SER A 286 12.20 -12.96 0.05
C SER A 286 11.96 -13.37 1.50
N THR A 287 12.95 -13.19 2.37
CA THR A 287 12.84 -13.51 3.80
C THR A 287 11.71 -12.71 4.46
N GLU A 288 11.59 -11.41 4.11
CA GLU A 288 10.53 -10.56 4.64
C GLU A 288 9.15 -11.02 4.13
N ALA A 289 9.05 -11.42 2.85
CA ALA A 289 7.83 -11.95 2.27
C ALA A 289 7.37 -13.26 2.94
N GLN A 290 8.28 -14.21 3.16
CA GLN A 290 7.94 -15.47 3.83
C GLN A 290 7.49 -15.24 5.28
N ARG A 291 8.12 -14.30 5.99
CA ARG A 291 7.70 -13.89 7.33
C ARG A 291 6.28 -13.30 7.32
N PHE A 292 6.01 -12.38 6.41
CA PHE A 292 4.70 -11.77 6.26
C PHE A 292 3.63 -12.83 5.95
N LEU A 293 3.85 -13.70 4.97
CA LEU A 293 2.92 -14.76 4.58
C LEU A 293 2.59 -15.69 5.74
N SER A 294 3.62 -16.14 6.47
CA SER A 294 3.43 -17.01 7.63
C SER A 294 2.56 -16.35 8.71
N ARG A 295 2.85 -15.09 9.05
CA ARG A 295 2.09 -14.34 10.05
C ARG A 295 0.68 -14.02 9.60
N TYR A 296 0.51 -13.66 8.33
CA TYR A 296 -0.79 -13.33 7.76
C TYR A 296 -1.73 -14.53 7.80
N ARG A 297 -1.27 -15.70 7.34
CA ARG A 297 -2.01 -16.96 7.37
C ARG A 297 -2.36 -17.39 8.79
N ALA A 298 -1.40 -17.31 9.72
CA ALA A 298 -1.62 -17.66 11.12
C ALA A 298 -2.67 -16.78 11.81
N ARG A 299 -2.73 -15.50 11.47
CA ARG A 299 -3.61 -14.53 12.14
C ARG A 299 -4.98 -14.42 11.50
N PHE A 300 -5.04 -14.43 10.16
CA PHE A 300 -6.27 -14.13 9.42
C PHE A 300 -6.89 -15.36 8.76
N HIS A 301 -6.21 -16.52 8.79
CA HIS A 301 -6.67 -17.80 8.23
C HIS A 301 -7.05 -17.74 6.75
N GLN A 302 -6.37 -16.87 5.98
CA GLN A 302 -6.57 -16.66 4.55
C GLN A 302 -5.26 -16.24 3.88
N GLU A 303 -5.22 -16.26 2.55
CA GLU A 303 -4.10 -15.69 1.78
C GLU A 303 -4.19 -14.16 1.75
N PRO A 304 -3.03 -13.45 1.78
CA PRO A 304 -3.02 -12.02 1.60
C PRO A 304 -3.30 -11.64 0.14
N ASP A 305 -4.13 -10.62 -0.04
CA ASP A 305 -4.33 -9.94 -1.32
C ASP A 305 -3.23 -8.88 -1.58
N MET A 306 -3.25 -8.25 -2.74
CA MET A 306 -2.30 -7.19 -3.07
C MET A 306 -2.45 -5.95 -2.15
N PHE A 307 -3.67 -5.65 -1.68
CA PHE A 307 -3.91 -4.52 -0.77
C PHE A 307 -3.16 -4.71 0.55
N ALA A 308 -3.19 -5.93 1.09
CA ALA A 308 -2.47 -6.26 2.31
C ALA A 308 -0.95 -6.22 2.10
N ALA A 309 -0.45 -6.85 1.04
CA ALA A 309 0.98 -6.94 0.77
C ALA A 309 1.62 -5.58 0.49
N LEU A 310 1.00 -4.77 -0.38
CA LEU A 310 1.54 -3.47 -0.75
C LEU A 310 1.35 -2.42 0.36
N SER A 311 0.29 -2.52 1.16
CA SER A 311 0.13 -1.63 2.34
C SER A 311 1.14 -1.97 3.43
N TYR A 312 1.47 -3.24 3.62
CA TYR A 312 2.57 -3.64 4.48
C TYR A 312 3.88 -3.02 4.00
N ASP A 313 4.23 -3.16 2.72
CA ASP A 313 5.44 -2.59 2.13
C ASP A 313 5.49 -1.06 2.29
N ALA A 314 4.37 -0.36 2.09
CA ALA A 314 4.28 1.10 2.25
C ALA A 314 4.57 1.53 3.70
N ALA A 315 4.00 0.83 4.67
CA ALA A 315 4.25 1.09 6.09
C ALA A 315 5.70 0.76 6.48
N ILE A 316 6.27 -0.33 5.96
CA ILE A 316 7.68 -0.68 6.15
C ILE A 316 8.59 0.40 5.55
N ALA A 317 8.30 0.91 4.35
CA ALA A 317 9.07 1.98 3.74
C ALA A 317 9.14 3.21 4.66
N ILE A 318 7.99 3.75 5.08
CA ILE A 318 7.93 4.89 5.99
C ILE A 318 8.58 4.57 7.35
N GLY A 319 8.24 3.43 7.94
CA GLY A 319 8.73 3.06 9.27
C GLY A 319 10.25 2.87 9.32
N ARG A 320 10.86 2.32 8.27
CA ARG A 320 12.32 2.15 8.17
C ARG A 320 13.05 3.48 8.05
N THR A 321 12.51 4.47 7.34
CA THR A 321 13.10 5.81 7.31
C THR A 321 13.07 6.45 8.70
N VAL A 322 11.99 6.27 9.46
CA VAL A 322 11.89 6.72 10.85
C VAL A 322 12.90 6.00 11.74
N LEU A 323 13.03 4.69 11.64
CA LEU A 323 14.02 3.91 12.42
C LEU A 323 15.47 4.32 12.08
N SER A 324 15.71 4.76 10.84
CA SER A 324 17.02 5.28 10.42
C SER A 324 17.29 6.73 10.83
N GLY A 325 16.37 7.39 11.56
CA GLY A 325 16.59 8.72 12.16
C GLY A 325 15.71 9.84 11.60
N ALA A 326 14.86 9.62 10.60
CA ALA A 326 13.91 10.64 10.12
C ALA A 326 12.85 10.91 11.20
N ARG A 327 12.79 12.14 11.74
CA ARG A 327 11.90 12.52 12.85
C ARG A 327 10.92 13.63 12.49
N THR A 328 10.96 14.10 11.26
CA THR A 328 10.04 15.11 10.74
C THR A 328 9.42 14.60 9.44
N ARG A 329 8.26 15.13 9.06
CA ARG A 329 7.59 14.80 7.78
C ARG A 329 8.48 15.02 6.57
N LEU A 330 9.23 16.14 6.58
CA LEU A 330 10.19 16.46 5.52
C LEU A 330 11.33 15.42 5.49
N ALA A 331 11.91 15.08 6.63
CA ALA A 331 12.98 14.09 6.68
C ALA A 331 12.52 12.68 6.24
N VAL A 332 11.27 12.30 6.55
CA VAL A 332 10.68 11.04 6.06
C VAL A 332 10.53 11.07 4.54
N ARG A 333 9.99 12.17 3.97
CA ARG A 333 9.86 12.34 2.52
C ARG A 333 11.23 12.25 1.83
N ASP A 334 12.23 12.99 2.33
CA ASP A 334 13.58 13.04 1.76
C ASP A 334 14.28 11.66 1.83
N ALA A 335 14.08 10.94 2.92
CA ALA A 335 14.63 9.59 3.07
C ALA A 335 13.96 8.57 2.14
N LEU A 336 12.64 8.69 1.88
CA LEU A 336 11.96 7.87 0.88
C LEU A 336 12.49 8.12 -0.52
N GLU A 337 12.73 9.38 -0.90
CA GLU A 337 13.30 9.76 -2.21
C GLU A 337 14.67 9.14 -2.45
N GLN A 338 15.44 8.89 -1.39
CA GLN A 338 16.77 8.26 -1.49
C GLN A 338 16.73 6.75 -1.65
N LEU A 339 15.59 6.07 -1.39
CA LEU A 339 15.49 4.61 -1.52
C LEU A 339 15.67 4.18 -2.98
N GLY A 340 16.73 3.45 -3.26
CA GLY A 340 17.12 3.01 -4.61
C GLY A 340 17.91 4.05 -5.41
N GLN A 341 18.11 5.27 -4.88
CA GLN A 341 18.93 6.32 -5.48
C GLN A 341 20.27 6.48 -4.73
N GLY A 342 20.22 6.95 -3.50
CA GLY A 342 21.36 7.14 -2.61
C GLY A 342 21.48 6.08 -1.51
N THR A 343 20.41 5.35 -1.22
CA THR A 343 20.38 4.23 -0.28
C THR A 343 19.90 2.95 -0.97
N ALA A 344 20.34 1.80 -0.43
CA ALA A 344 19.92 0.51 -0.97
C ALA A 344 18.39 0.33 -0.88
N PRO A 345 17.78 -0.41 -1.84
CA PRO A 345 16.39 -0.83 -1.74
C PRO A 345 16.11 -1.57 -0.43
N LEU A 346 14.91 -1.43 0.12
CA LEU A 346 14.45 -2.26 1.23
C LEU A 346 13.90 -3.59 0.70
N ASP A 347 14.03 -4.63 1.51
CA ASP A 347 13.41 -5.93 1.22
C ASP A 347 11.92 -5.84 1.54
N GLY A 348 11.07 -5.91 0.52
CA GLY A 348 9.62 -5.86 0.63
C GLY A 348 8.95 -7.20 0.33
N VAL A 349 7.68 -7.28 0.64
CA VAL A 349 6.85 -8.47 0.43
C VAL A 349 6.54 -8.70 -1.05
N ALA A 350 6.21 -7.63 -1.76
CA ALA A 350 5.93 -7.71 -3.20
C ALA A 350 7.18 -7.47 -4.07
N GLY A 351 8.37 -7.51 -3.48
CA GLY A 351 9.67 -7.28 -4.13
C GLY A 351 10.39 -6.07 -3.54
N PRO A 352 11.55 -5.70 -4.06
CA PRO A 352 12.34 -4.58 -3.55
C PRO A 352 11.54 -3.27 -3.50
N ILE A 353 11.73 -2.49 -2.43
CA ILE A 353 11.15 -1.17 -2.29
C ILE A 353 12.23 -0.15 -2.62
N ALA A 354 12.10 0.46 -3.76
CA ALA A 354 12.93 1.54 -4.27
C ALA A 354 12.06 2.45 -5.14
N PHE A 355 12.44 3.71 -5.27
CA PHE A 355 11.67 4.67 -6.05
C PHE A 355 12.50 5.26 -7.19
N GLU A 356 11.86 5.48 -8.32
CA GLU A 356 12.39 6.25 -9.43
C GLU A 356 12.31 7.76 -9.10
N ARG A 357 12.91 8.60 -9.96
CA ARG A 357 12.89 10.07 -9.77
C ARG A 357 11.49 10.68 -9.81
N ASN A 358 10.55 10.01 -10.46
CA ASN A 358 9.13 10.42 -10.51
C ASN A 358 8.31 9.81 -9.35
N HIS A 359 8.96 9.20 -8.36
CA HIS A 359 8.40 8.55 -7.18
C HIS A 359 7.54 7.31 -7.47
N ASP A 360 7.61 6.76 -8.67
CA ASP A 360 7.08 5.44 -8.99
C ASP A 360 8.01 4.37 -8.40
N VAL A 361 7.43 3.23 -8.05
CA VAL A 361 8.24 2.09 -7.59
C VAL A 361 9.11 1.56 -8.72
N ALA A 362 10.39 1.31 -8.42
CA ALA A 362 11.33 0.72 -9.37
C ALA A 362 11.21 -0.80 -9.41
N GLY A 363 11.31 -1.38 -10.61
CA GLY A 363 11.53 -2.82 -10.79
C GLY A 363 10.38 -3.74 -10.39
N ARG A 364 9.16 -3.23 -10.20
CA ARG A 364 7.99 -4.07 -9.92
C ARG A 364 7.51 -4.79 -11.18
N THR A 365 7.12 -6.04 -11.02
CA THR A 365 6.62 -6.88 -12.12
C THR A 365 5.10 -6.92 -12.14
N VAL A 366 4.56 -6.94 -13.37
CA VAL A 366 3.14 -7.17 -13.64
C VAL A 366 2.96 -8.64 -14.04
N VAL A 367 1.93 -9.28 -13.54
CA VAL A 367 1.63 -10.69 -13.83
C VAL A 367 0.18 -10.81 -14.28
N VAL A 368 -0.08 -11.61 -15.32
CA VAL A 368 -1.44 -12.05 -15.64
C VAL A 368 -1.64 -13.43 -15.00
N THR A 369 -2.62 -13.54 -14.12
CA THR A 369 -2.96 -14.76 -13.37
C THR A 369 -4.28 -15.33 -13.87
N THR A 370 -4.38 -16.67 -13.99
CA THR A 370 -5.63 -17.37 -14.33
C THR A 370 -6.26 -17.94 -13.07
N ILE A 371 -7.55 -17.67 -12.86
CA ILE A 371 -8.33 -18.18 -11.73
C ILE A 371 -8.60 -19.67 -11.91
N GLY A 372 -8.37 -20.45 -10.84
CA GLY A 372 -8.60 -21.90 -10.85
C GLY A 372 -7.52 -22.73 -11.56
N ALA A 373 -6.50 -22.11 -12.15
CA ALA A 373 -5.33 -22.84 -12.59
C ALA A 373 -4.48 -23.21 -11.37
N THR A 374 -4.35 -24.49 -11.06
CA THR A 374 -3.30 -24.99 -10.17
C THR A 374 -1.96 -24.48 -10.69
N ALA A 375 -1.10 -24.00 -9.78
CA ALA A 375 0.21 -23.44 -10.09
C ALA A 375 1.10 -24.49 -10.77
N THR A 376 0.87 -24.72 -12.04
CA THR A 376 1.80 -25.45 -12.92
C THR A 376 2.74 -24.40 -13.48
N ALA A 377 4.01 -24.51 -13.15
CA ALA A 377 5.07 -23.60 -13.49
C ALA A 377 5.01 -23.15 -14.97
N VAL A 378 4.60 -21.91 -15.21
CA VAL A 378 4.95 -21.23 -16.47
C VAL A 378 6.30 -20.55 -16.22
N ALA A 379 7.37 -21.35 -16.36
CA ALA A 379 8.70 -20.83 -16.54
C ALA A 379 8.79 -20.27 -17.98
N GLY A 380 8.37 -19.04 -18.15
CA GLY A 380 8.64 -18.24 -19.35
C GLY A 380 9.96 -17.53 -19.15
N SER A 381 11.03 -18.11 -19.66
CA SER A 381 12.38 -17.54 -19.73
C SER A 381 12.33 -16.23 -20.53
N SER A 382 12.65 -15.14 -19.89
CA SER A 382 13.10 -13.93 -20.56
C SER A 382 14.52 -14.17 -21.07
N LYS A 383 14.70 -14.16 -22.37
CA LYS A 383 15.93 -13.79 -23.04
C LYS A 383 15.78 -12.42 -23.64
#